data_f194b05297b23b5f65691666c627ef9c
#
_entry.id   f194b05297b23b5f65691666c627ef9c
#
_cell.length_a   1.000
_cell.length_b   1.000
_cell.length_c   1.000
_cell.angle_alpha   90.00
_cell.angle_beta   90.00
_cell.angle_gamma   90.00
#
_symmetry.space_group_name_H-M   'P 1'
#
loop_
_entity.id
_entity.type
_entity.pdbx_description
1 polymer ?
#
loop_
_entity_poly.entity_id
_entity_poly.type
_entity_poly.pdbx_seq_one_letter_code
_entity_poly.pdbx_strand_id
1 'polypeptide(L)'
;MYHVVASDLDGTLLSPDHLLTPYTKETLKLLTQRDVHFVFATGRHHIDVAQIRDSLEISAFMITSNGARVHNTAGELIFSHNLDADIARDLYNIEHHNPDILTNVYLNDEWFMNRESPAQKEFFRESVFNYQVFEPALLPTDGVCKVYFTCEDHDKLLILEEAINARWGDRVNVSFSFPTCLEVMGGGVSKGHALDQVAKIIGYSLKECIAFGDGMNDLEMLSMSGKGCIMRDAHQRLKDMLPNLEVIGSNADDAVPHYLRKMFLGTDK
;
A
#
# COMPACT_ATOMS: atom_id res chain seq x y z
N MET A 1 6.71 -12.13 -21.61
CA MET A 1 6.97 -10.67 -21.67
C MET A 1 6.07 -10.01 -20.64
N TYR A 2 6.57 -9.02 -19.93
CA TYR A 2 5.77 -8.30 -18.93
C TYR A 2 5.13 -7.08 -19.59
N HIS A 3 3.87 -6.83 -19.29
CA HIS A 3 3.06 -5.73 -19.82
C HIS A 3 2.52 -4.81 -18.74
N VAL A 4 2.53 -5.28 -17.48
CA VAL A 4 2.02 -4.56 -16.32
C VAL A 4 3.14 -4.43 -15.30
N VAL A 5 3.37 -3.21 -14.83
CA VAL A 5 4.30 -2.91 -13.73
C VAL A 5 3.50 -2.45 -12.53
N ALA A 6 3.57 -3.18 -11.44
CA ALA A 6 2.98 -2.79 -10.16
C ALA A 6 4.09 -2.41 -9.17
N SER A 7 3.95 -1.30 -8.49
CA SER A 7 4.94 -0.89 -7.50
C SER A 7 4.28 -0.34 -6.25
N ASP A 8 4.77 -0.78 -5.10
CA ASP A 8 4.57 -0.02 -3.87
C ASP A 8 5.23 1.35 -3.97
N LEU A 9 4.83 2.27 -3.12
CA LEU A 9 5.31 3.66 -3.10
C LEU A 9 6.41 3.86 -2.05
N ASP A 10 6.06 3.80 -0.78
CA ASP A 10 6.95 4.10 0.33
C ASP A 10 7.98 2.99 0.54
N GLY A 11 9.26 3.34 0.58
CA GLY A 11 10.33 2.35 0.66
C GLY A 11 10.66 1.64 -0.66
N THR A 12 9.85 1.85 -1.71
CA THR A 12 9.99 1.19 -3.02
C THR A 12 10.18 2.17 -4.16
N LEU A 13 9.12 2.84 -4.63
CA LEU A 13 9.20 3.74 -5.79
C LEU A 13 9.57 5.18 -5.40
N LEU A 14 9.10 5.64 -4.24
CA LEU A 14 9.42 6.96 -3.71
C LEU A 14 10.82 6.96 -3.08
N SER A 15 11.53 8.07 -3.22
CA SER A 15 12.78 8.33 -2.51
C SER A 15 12.55 8.34 -0.98
N PRO A 16 13.62 8.31 -0.16
CA PRO A 16 13.49 8.46 1.30
C PRO A 16 12.78 9.75 1.75
N ASP A 17 12.76 10.77 0.90
CA ASP A 17 12.03 12.03 1.12
C ASP A 17 10.55 11.96 0.70
N HIS A 18 10.04 10.77 0.40
CA HIS A 18 8.66 10.50 -0.07
C HIS A 18 8.30 11.21 -1.39
N LEU A 19 9.28 11.43 -2.26
CA LEU A 19 9.12 12.10 -3.55
C LEU A 19 9.47 11.18 -4.71
N LEU A 20 8.84 11.42 -5.85
CA LEU A 20 9.26 10.82 -7.12
C LEU A 20 10.45 11.61 -7.68
N THR A 21 11.56 10.94 -7.87
CA THR A 21 12.75 11.57 -8.50
C THR A 21 12.48 11.92 -9.97
N PRO A 22 13.19 12.90 -10.55
CA PRO A 22 13.11 13.18 -11.98
C PRO A 22 13.40 11.94 -12.84
N TYR A 23 14.32 11.09 -12.41
CA TYR A 23 14.70 9.87 -13.11
C TYR A 23 13.56 8.84 -13.10
N THR A 24 12.88 8.67 -11.96
CA THR A 24 11.68 7.85 -11.86
C THR A 24 10.58 8.37 -12.80
N LYS A 25 10.27 9.67 -12.73
CA LYS A 25 9.24 10.29 -13.58
C LYS A 25 9.50 10.08 -15.06
N GLU A 26 10.72 10.30 -15.51
CA GLU A 26 11.11 10.08 -16.91
C GLU A 26 10.97 8.61 -17.31
N THR A 27 11.43 7.70 -16.45
CA THR A 27 11.32 6.25 -16.70
C THR A 27 9.88 5.81 -16.89
N LEU A 28 8.97 6.23 -15.99
CA LEU A 28 7.55 5.88 -16.09
C LEU A 28 6.92 6.42 -17.37
N LYS A 29 7.24 7.67 -17.77
CA LYS A 29 6.79 8.25 -19.05
C LYS A 29 7.27 7.44 -20.26
N LEU A 30 8.53 7.03 -20.27
CA LEU A 30 9.09 6.20 -21.37
C LEU A 30 8.43 4.83 -21.48
N LEU A 31 8.10 4.21 -20.35
CA LEU A 31 7.43 2.91 -20.34
C LEU A 31 5.96 3.02 -20.81
N THR A 32 5.25 4.03 -20.35
CA THR A 32 3.86 4.29 -20.78
C THR A 32 3.77 4.52 -22.29
N GLN A 33 4.77 5.19 -22.89
CA GLN A 33 4.85 5.37 -24.35
C GLN A 33 5.11 4.06 -25.13
N ARG A 34 5.43 2.96 -24.43
CA ARG A 34 5.66 1.62 -24.98
C ARG A 34 4.56 0.64 -24.61
N ASP A 35 3.38 1.14 -24.31
CA ASP A 35 2.21 0.35 -23.93
C ASP A 35 2.42 -0.52 -22.67
N VAL A 36 3.32 -0.11 -21.77
CA VAL A 36 3.45 -0.72 -20.45
C VAL A 36 2.49 -0.04 -19.49
N HIS A 37 1.57 -0.82 -18.93
CA HIS A 37 0.59 -0.34 -17.95
C HIS A 37 1.25 -0.19 -16.58
N PHE A 38 0.99 0.94 -15.91
CA PHE A 38 1.51 1.18 -14.58
C PHE A 38 0.42 1.14 -13.51
N VAL A 39 0.73 0.50 -12.38
CA VAL A 39 -0.18 0.34 -11.23
C VAL A 39 0.57 0.76 -9.95
N PHE A 40 0.10 1.80 -9.28
CA PHE A 40 0.52 2.09 -7.92
C PHE A 40 -0.22 1.18 -6.95
N ALA A 41 0.48 0.52 -6.03
CA ALA A 41 -0.10 -0.42 -5.07
C ALA A 41 0.39 -0.09 -3.66
N THR A 42 -0.42 0.62 -2.87
CA THR A 42 0.02 1.22 -1.61
C THR A 42 -0.99 1.06 -0.48
N GLY A 43 -0.51 1.18 0.76
CA GLY A 43 -1.36 1.32 1.94
C GLY A 43 -1.96 2.72 2.12
N ARG A 44 -1.47 3.72 1.38
CA ARG A 44 -1.98 5.11 1.46
C ARG A 44 -3.43 5.20 0.98
N HIS A 45 -4.10 6.28 1.39
CA HIS A 45 -5.43 6.63 0.92
C HIS A 45 -5.38 7.16 -0.53
N HIS A 46 -6.44 6.94 -1.31
CA HIS A 46 -6.47 7.33 -2.74
C HIS A 46 -6.34 8.85 -2.96
N ILE A 47 -6.83 9.68 -2.05
CA ILE A 47 -6.70 11.14 -2.13
C ILE A 47 -5.22 11.56 -2.09
N ASP A 48 -4.41 10.91 -1.24
CA ASP A 48 -2.99 11.18 -1.14
C ASP A 48 -2.22 10.68 -2.39
N VAL A 49 -2.56 9.49 -2.87
CA VAL A 49 -1.96 8.88 -4.07
C VAL A 49 -2.32 9.63 -5.36
N ALA A 50 -3.52 10.17 -5.45
CA ALA A 50 -3.97 10.93 -6.62
C ALA A 50 -3.04 12.15 -6.88
N GLN A 51 -2.57 12.82 -5.84
CA GLN A 51 -1.61 13.93 -5.98
C GLN A 51 -0.28 13.47 -6.59
N ILE A 52 0.21 12.30 -6.18
CA ILE A 52 1.44 11.71 -6.74
C ILE A 52 1.23 11.36 -8.21
N ARG A 53 0.17 10.64 -8.54
CA ARG A 53 -0.18 10.25 -9.91
C ARG A 53 -0.33 11.47 -10.84
N ASP A 54 -1.08 12.47 -10.41
CA ASP A 54 -1.39 13.65 -11.23
C ASP A 54 -0.13 14.49 -11.50
N SER A 55 0.87 14.41 -10.61
CA SER A 55 2.18 15.05 -10.83
C SER A 55 3.02 14.40 -11.94
N LEU A 56 2.65 13.18 -12.39
CA LEU A 56 3.42 12.40 -13.36
C LEU A 56 2.95 12.58 -14.80
N GLU A 57 1.74 13.08 -15.03
CA GLU A 57 1.12 13.16 -16.36
C GLU A 57 1.12 11.81 -17.11
N ILE A 58 0.95 10.70 -16.38
CA ILE A 58 0.82 9.36 -16.95
C ILE A 58 -0.52 8.73 -16.56
N SER A 59 -0.98 7.80 -17.39
CA SER A 59 -2.14 6.97 -17.07
C SER A 59 -1.70 5.81 -16.18
N ALA A 60 -2.15 5.77 -14.93
CA ALA A 60 -1.86 4.70 -13.99
C ALA A 60 -3.11 4.30 -13.20
N PHE A 61 -3.26 3.01 -12.95
CA PHE A 61 -4.21 2.50 -11.96
C PHE A 61 -3.70 2.75 -10.56
N MET A 62 -4.61 2.89 -9.61
CA MET A 62 -4.27 3.04 -8.19
C MET A 62 -4.94 1.94 -7.38
N ILE A 63 -4.14 1.08 -6.78
CA ILE A 63 -4.51 0.16 -5.71
C ILE A 63 -4.13 0.85 -4.42
N THR A 64 -5.11 1.21 -3.60
CA THR A 64 -4.93 1.99 -2.36
C THR A 64 -5.54 1.28 -1.18
N SER A 65 -5.21 1.71 0.04
CA SER A 65 -5.62 1.04 1.27
C SER A 65 -5.37 -0.49 1.20
N ASN A 66 -4.18 -0.88 0.73
CA ASN A 66 -3.73 -2.28 0.56
C ASN A 66 -4.65 -3.15 -0.32
N GLY A 67 -5.35 -2.57 -1.28
CA GLY A 67 -6.26 -3.29 -2.17
C GLY A 67 -7.74 -3.14 -1.83
N ALA A 68 -8.08 -2.47 -0.73
CA ALA A 68 -9.48 -2.21 -0.38
C ALA A 68 -10.17 -1.21 -1.33
N ARG A 69 -9.39 -0.42 -2.07
CA ARG A 69 -9.87 0.51 -3.10
C ARG A 69 -9.02 0.37 -4.35
N VAL A 70 -9.68 0.36 -5.52
CA VAL A 70 -9.02 0.40 -6.82
C VAL A 70 -9.65 1.49 -7.67
N HIS A 71 -8.83 2.38 -8.20
CA HIS A 71 -9.24 3.42 -9.13
C HIS A 71 -8.60 3.18 -10.49
N ASN A 72 -9.38 3.42 -11.56
CA ASN A 72 -8.89 3.33 -12.92
C ASN A 72 -8.01 4.55 -13.29
N THR A 73 -7.52 4.56 -14.51
CA THR A 73 -6.66 5.62 -15.04
C THR A 73 -7.35 6.99 -15.14
N ALA A 74 -8.68 7.03 -15.10
CA ALA A 74 -9.47 8.27 -15.03
C ALA A 74 -9.73 8.74 -13.60
N GLY A 75 -9.30 7.95 -12.59
CA GLY A 75 -9.54 8.25 -11.18
C GLY A 75 -10.91 7.78 -10.67
N GLU A 76 -11.63 6.99 -11.45
CA GLU A 76 -12.93 6.44 -11.04
C GLU A 76 -12.75 5.20 -10.18
N LEU A 77 -13.49 5.10 -9.09
CA LEU A 77 -13.52 3.92 -8.21
C LEU A 77 -14.16 2.74 -8.95
N ILE A 78 -13.38 1.69 -9.19
CA ILE A 78 -13.83 0.48 -9.91
C ILE A 78 -13.94 -0.76 -9.03
N PHE A 79 -13.34 -0.73 -7.84
CA PHE A 79 -13.44 -1.79 -6.85
C PHE A 79 -13.38 -1.19 -5.44
N SER A 80 -14.23 -1.72 -4.56
CA SER A 80 -14.32 -1.30 -3.15
C SER A 80 -14.64 -2.51 -2.27
N HIS A 81 -13.87 -2.68 -1.21
CA HIS A 81 -14.11 -3.69 -0.19
C HIS A 81 -13.95 -3.06 1.20
N ASN A 82 -14.94 -3.22 2.05
CA ASN A 82 -14.97 -2.67 3.40
C ASN A 82 -14.81 -3.79 4.43
N LEU A 83 -14.34 -3.41 5.62
CA LEU A 83 -14.43 -4.25 6.80
C LEU A 83 -15.91 -4.47 7.18
N ASP A 84 -16.21 -5.65 7.70
CA ASP A 84 -17.51 -5.90 8.30
C ASP A 84 -17.74 -4.95 9.48
N ALA A 85 -18.99 -4.50 9.67
CA ALA A 85 -19.33 -3.47 10.67
C ALA A 85 -19.04 -3.89 12.11
N ASP A 86 -19.16 -5.19 12.43
CA ASP A 86 -18.83 -5.74 13.75
C ASP A 86 -17.31 -5.71 14.00
N ILE A 87 -16.51 -6.01 12.98
CA ILE A 87 -15.05 -5.95 13.03
C ILE A 87 -14.58 -4.50 13.18
N ALA A 88 -15.11 -3.58 12.34
CA ALA A 88 -14.74 -2.17 12.42
C ALA A 88 -15.00 -1.60 13.82
N ARG A 89 -16.16 -1.88 14.40
CA ARG A 89 -16.52 -1.46 15.76
C ARG A 89 -15.57 -2.02 16.82
N ASP A 90 -15.16 -3.27 16.69
CA ASP A 90 -14.22 -3.90 17.61
C ASP A 90 -12.84 -3.26 17.52
N LEU A 91 -12.34 -3.05 16.29
CA LEU A 91 -11.05 -2.43 16.05
C LEU A 91 -10.96 -0.97 16.53
N TYR A 92 -12.07 -0.23 16.54
CA TYR A 92 -12.12 1.13 17.12
C TYR A 92 -11.85 1.13 18.62
N ASN A 93 -12.24 0.06 19.33
CA ASN A 93 -12.20 -0.03 20.77
C ASN A 93 -10.98 -0.76 21.33
N ILE A 94 -10.39 -1.70 20.55
CA ILE A 94 -9.39 -2.65 21.07
C ILE A 94 -8.19 -1.96 21.72
N GLU A 95 -7.71 -0.84 21.15
CA GLU A 95 -6.57 -0.07 21.64
C GLU A 95 -6.89 1.41 21.90
N HIS A 96 -8.18 1.78 21.95
CA HIS A 96 -8.60 3.19 22.01
C HIS A 96 -7.99 3.96 23.19
N HIS A 97 -7.86 3.32 24.34
CA HIS A 97 -7.35 3.92 25.56
C HIS A 97 -5.84 3.64 25.79
N ASN A 98 -5.19 2.89 24.92
CA ASN A 98 -3.77 2.63 25.04
C ASN A 98 -2.96 3.88 24.65
N PRO A 99 -2.16 4.47 25.60
CA PRO A 99 -1.43 5.69 25.29
C PRO A 99 -0.29 5.50 24.28
N ASP A 100 0.17 4.27 24.08
CA ASP A 100 1.30 3.97 23.22
C ASP A 100 0.90 3.64 21.77
N ILE A 101 -0.37 3.28 21.55
CA ILE A 101 -0.90 2.89 20.24
C ILE A 101 -1.87 3.96 19.72
N LEU A 102 -1.62 4.46 18.52
CA LEU A 102 -2.55 5.27 17.78
C LEU A 102 -3.43 4.38 16.90
N THR A 103 -4.75 4.51 17.03
CA THR A 103 -5.72 3.87 16.15
C THR A 103 -6.13 4.85 15.05
N ASN A 104 -6.00 4.42 13.82
CA ASN A 104 -6.32 5.18 12.63
C ASN A 104 -7.40 4.46 11.82
N VAL A 105 -8.33 5.20 11.24
CA VAL A 105 -9.44 4.67 10.46
C VAL A 105 -9.55 5.40 9.13
N TYR A 106 -9.57 4.65 8.03
CA TYR A 106 -9.96 5.17 6.72
C TYR A 106 -11.42 4.78 6.46
N LEU A 107 -12.29 5.77 6.49
CA LEU A 107 -13.73 5.64 6.30
C LEU A 107 -14.15 6.48 5.07
N ASN A 108 -14.53 5.82 3.99
CA ASN A 108 -14.79 6.48 2.71
C ASN A 108 -13.62 7.39 2.29
N ASP A 109 -13.86 8.69 2.20
CA ASP A 109 -12.87 9.71 1.80
C ASP A 109 -12.30 10.49 3.01
N GLU A 110 -12.46 9.96 4.21
CA GLU A 110 -12.05 10.60 5.46
C GLU A 110 -11.06 9.75 6.24
N TRP A 111 -10.20 10.43 6.99
CA TRP A 111 -9.25 9.84 7.90
C TRP A 111 -9.56 10.25 9.34
N PHE A 112 -9.61 9.27 10.23
CA PHE A 112 -9.86 9.47 11.66
C PHE A 112 -8.74 8.89 12.51
N MET A 113 -8.48 9.54 13.65
CA MET A 113 -7.52 9.06 14.65
C MET A 113 -8.17 9.08 16.05
N ASN A 114 -7.78 8.14 16.92
CA ASN A 114 -8.33 8.08 18.29
C ASN A 114 -7.89 9.24 19.19
N ARG A 115 -6.87 10.02 18.80
CA ARG A 115 -6.41 11.22 19.51
C ARG A 115 -5.52 12.09 18.63
N GLU A 116 -5.30 13.32 19.07
CA GLU A 116 -4.35 14.25 18.43
C GLU A 116 -2.91 13.72 18.44
N SER A 117 -2.22 13.91 17.33
CA SER A 117 -0.81 13.59 17.16
C SER A 117 -0.06 14.71 16.46
N PRO A 118 0.73 15.52 17.18
CA PRO A 118 1.54 16.56 16.56
C PRO A 118 2.52 16.03 15.49
N ALA A 119 3.08 14.83 15.70
CA ALA A 119 3.99 14.20 14.76
C ALA A 119 3.29 13.87 13.44
N GLN A 120 2.06 13.32 13.50
CA GLN A 120 1.27 13.05 12.29
C GLN A 120 0.86 14.35 11.58
N LYS A 121 0.47 15.39 12.31
CA LYS A 121 0.17 16.71 11.72
C LYS A 121 1.38 17.29 10.99
N GLU A 122 2.56 17.18 11.54
CA GLU A 122 3.79 17.67 10.89
C GLU A 122 4.15 16.81 9.67
N PHE A 123 4.03 15.49 9.75
CA PHE A 123 4.32 14.58 8.64
C PHE A 123 3.41 14.83 7.43
N PHE A 124 2.11 15.06 7.67
CA PHE A 124 1.11 15.29 6.61
C PHE A 124 0.81 16.79 6.36
N ARG A 125 1.64 17.70 6.83
CA ARG A 125 1.37 19.17 6.74
C ARG A 125 1.15 19.66 5.31
N GLU A 126 1.78 19.02 4.32
CA GLU A 126 1.66 19.36 2.90
C GLU A 126 0.59 18.55 2.17
N SER A 127 0.01 17.54 2.83
CA SER A 127 -1.10 16.78 2.29
C SER A 127 -2.42 17.51 2.44
N VAL A 128 -3.28 17.44 1.44
CA VAL A 128 -4.68 17.89 1.55
C VAL A 128 -5.53 16.91 2.35
N PHE A 129 -5.01 15.73 2.65
CA PHE A 129 -5.68 14.64 3.36
C PHE A 129 -5.31 14.69 4.84
N ASN A 130 -6.20 15.23 5.68
CA ASN A 130 -5.98 15.43 7.11
C ASN A 130 -6.95 14.62 7.94
N TYR A 131 -6.51 14.20 9.14
CA TYR A 131 -7.34 13.44 10.05
C TYR A 131 -8.27 14.30 10.92
N GLN A 132 -9.34 13.67 11.41
CA GLN A 132 -10.23 14.14 12.45
C GLN A 132 -10.10 13.20 13.66
N VAL A 133 -10.29 13.74 14.89
CA VAL A 133 -10.32 12.89 16.10
C VAL A 133 -11.70 12.27 16.23
N PHE A 134 -11.75 10.97 16.57
CA PHE A 134 -13.00 10.23 16.69
C PHE A 134 -13.24 9.67 18.10
N GLU A 135 -14.51 9.48 18.39
CA GLU A 135 -14.98 8.68 19.53
C GLU A 135 -15.60 7.37 18.99
N PRO A 136 -15.18 6.18 19.51
CA PRO A 136 -15.62 4.89 18.95
C PRO A 136 -17.13 4.70 18.87
N ALA A 137 -17.88 5.24 19.85
CA ALA A 137 -19.32 5.13 19.89
C ALA A 137 -20.04 5.97 18.83
N LEU A 138 -19.37 6.99 18.27
CA LEU A 138 -19.96 7.94 17.33
C LEU A 138 -19.51 7.71 15.88
N LEU A 139 -18.39 6.99 15.66
CA LEU A 139 -17.86 6.74 14.32
C LEU A 139 -18.70 5.68 13.59
N PRO A 140 -19.21 5.96 12.39
CA PRO A 140 -19.88 4.97 11.56
C PRO A 140 -19.00 3.75 11.27
N THR A 141 -19.62 2.59 11.06
CA THR A 141 -18.93 1.34 10.76
C THR A 141 -19.07 0.91 9.29
N ASP A 142 -19.96 1.56 8.55
CA ASP A 142 -20.10 1.33 7.10
C ASP A 142 -19.11 2.20 6.32
N GLY A 143 -18.48 1.63 5.29
CA GLY A 143 -17.53 2.35 4.45
C GLY A 143 -16.08 2.31 4.94
N VAL A 144 -15.79 1.59 6.03
CA VAL A 144 -14.44 1.45 6.58
C VAL A 144 -13.61 0.53 5.70
N CYS A 145 -12.63 1.07 5.00
CA CYS A 145 -11.77 0.28 4.13
C CYS A 145 -10.51 -0.24 4.82
N LYS A 146 -10.05 0.46 5.85
CA LYS A 146 -8.86 0.09 6.61
C LYS A 146 -8.90 0.67 8.02
N VAL A 147 -8.49 -0.13 9.01
CA VAL A 147 -8.08 0.34 10.33
C VAL A 147 -6.60 0.02 10.49
N TYR A 148 -5.80 0.94 11.01
CA TYR A 148 -4.40 0.67 11.25
C TYR A 148 -3.94 1.25 12.59
N PHE A 149 -2.92 0.59 13.14
CA PHE A 149 -2.37 0.89 14.45
C PHE A 149 -0.91 1.28 14.30
N THR A 150 -0.51 2.39 14.89
CA THR A 150 0.89 2.80 14.90
C THR A 150 1.44 2.84 16.32
N CYS A 151 2.65 2.29 16.48
CA CYS A 151 3.38 2.23 17.74
C CYS A 151 4.88 2.14 17.47
N GLU A 152 5.70 2.88 18.25
CA GLU A 152 7.16 2.79 18.16
C GLU A 152 7.69 1.42 18.64
N ASP A 153 6.94 0.75 19.51
CA ASP A 153 7.26 -0.57 20.04
C ASP A 153 6.62 -1.66 19.16
N HIS A 154 7.45 -2.28 18.31
CA HIS A 154 7.01 -3.34 17.41
C HIS A 154 6.42 -4.56 18.13
N ASP A 155 6.95 -4.93 19.32
CA ASP A 155 6.48 -6.10 20.05
C ASP A 155 5.02 -5.94 20.50
N LYS A 156 4.59 -4.73 20.82
CA LYS A 156 3.17 -4.44 21.13
C LYS A 156 2.27 -4.66 19.92
N LEU A 157 2.74 -4.30 18.74
CA LEU A 157 1.98 -4.53 17.49
C LEU A 157 1.98 -6.01 17.09
N LEU A 158 3.03 -6.79 17.39
CA LEU A 158 3.02 -8.25 17.19
C LEU A 158 1.97 -8.94 18.06
N ILE A 159 1.86 -8.54 19.33
CA ILE A 159 0.82 -9.05 20.24
C ILE A 159 -0.59 -8.71 19.69
N LEU A 160 -0.74 -7.50 19.17
CA LEU A 160 -2.01 -7.06 18.59
C LEU A 160 -2.33 -7.81 17.28
N GLU A 161 -1.32 -8.07 16.43
CA GLU A 161 -1.46 -8.91 15.22
C GLU A 161 -2.01 -10.29 15.58
N GLU A 162 -1.41 -10.96 16.58
CA GLU A 162 -1.84 -12.27 17.04
C GLU A 162 -3.27 -12.25 17.60
N ALA A 163 -3.61 -11.24 18.41
CA ALA A 163 -4.94 -11.10 19.01
C ALA A 163 -6.03 -10.89 17.96
N ILE A 164 -5.79 -10.04 16.96
CA ILE A 164 -6.74 -9.76 15.87
C ILE A 164 -6.92 -11.02 15.00
N ASN A 165 -5.83 -11.69 14.60
CA ASN A 165 -5.88 -12.91 13.81
C ASN A 165 -6.60 -14.05 14.56
N ALA A 166 -6.34 -14.23 15.86
CA ALA A 166 -7.02 -15.24 16.67
C ALA A 166 -8.52 -14.98 16.80
N ARG A 167 -8.94 -13.71 16.81
CA ARG A 167 -10.34 -13.33 16.99
C ARG A 167 -11.14 -13.39 15.69
N TRP A 168 -10.58 -12.93 14.57
CA TRP A 168 -11.31 -12.72 13.33
C TRP A 168 -10.92 -13.65 12.18
N GLY A 169 -9.74 -14.30 12.27
CA GLY A 169 -9.26 -15.29 11.30
C GLY A 169 -9.30 -14.76 9.87
N ASP A 170 -9.91 -15.53 8.98
CA ASP A 170 -10.03 -15.24 7.54
C ASP A 170 -10.99 -14.10 7.18
N ARG A 171 -11.71 -13.54 8.17
CA ARG A 171 -12.53 -12.35 7.96
C ARG A 171 -11.73 -11.05 7.89
N VAL A 172 -10.44 -11.09 8.23
CA VAL A 172 -9.51 -9.96 8.13
C VAL A 172 -8.24 -10.36 7.40
N ASN A 173 -7.59 -9.38 6.77
CA ASN A 173 -6.19 -9.45 6.36
C ASN A 173 -5.42 -8.48 7.23
N VAL A 174 -4.45 -9.00 7.99
CA VAL A 174 -3.62 -8.22 8.91
C VAL A 174 -2.19 -8.26 8.41
N SER A 175 -1.57 -7.10 8.22
CA SER A 175 -0.20 -7.04 7.72
C SER A 175 0.55 -5.80 8.21
N PHE A 176 1.87 -5.87 8.20
CA PHE A 176 2.73 -4.72 8.47
C PHE A 176 3.15 -4.03 7.17
N SER A 177 2.94 -2.71 7.06
CA SER A 177 3.60 -1.89 6.04
C SER A 177 4.99 -1.46 6.51
N PHE A 178 5.11 -1.11 7.79
CA PHE A 178 6.36 -0.84 8.50
C PHE A 178 6.35 -1.58 9.85
N PRO A 179 7.50 -1.80 10.49
CA PRO A 179 7.54 -2.39 11.83
C PRO A 179 6.68 -1.63 12.86
N THR A 180 6.47 -0.34 12.65
CA THR A 180 5.68 0.55 13.50
C THR A 180 4.23 0.75 13.04
N CYS A 181 3.78 0.02 12.00
CA CYS A 181 2.45 0.20 11.41
C CYS A 181 1.80 -1.15 11.08
N LEU A 182 0.80 -1.54 11.86
CA LEU A 182 -0.03 -2.73 11.67
C LEU A 182 -1.36 -2.33 11.02
N GLU A 183 -1.68 -2.94 9.89
CA GLU A 183 -2.84 -2.59 9.06
C GLU A 183 -3.84 -3.74 8.98
N VAL A 184 -5.13 -3.43 9.09
CA VAL A 184 -6.24 -4.40 9.06
C VAL A 184 -7.23 -4.02 7.96
N MET A 185 -7.42 -4.92 7.02
CA MET A 185 -8.39 -4.85 5.92
C MET A 185 -9.37 -6.00 6.04
N GLY A 186 -10.42 -5.99 5.23
CA GLY A 186 -11.35 -7.12 5.12
C GLY A 186 -10.67 -8.38 4.60
N GLY A 187 -11.21 -9.55 4.94
CA GLY A 187 -10.69 -10.84 4.49
C GLY A 187 -10.61 -10.94 2.96
N GLY A 188 -9.54 -11.52 2.45
CA GLY A 188 -9.28 -11.64 1.01
C GLY A 188 -8.84 -10.34 0.33
N VAL A 189 -8.72 -9.23 1.03
CA VAL A 189 -8.20 -7.96 0.51
C VAL A 189 -6.68 -7.96 0.64
N SER A 190 -5.98 -7.80 -0.48
CA SER A 190 -4.53 -7.56 -0.52
C SER A 190 -4.15 -6.83 -1.81
N LYS A 191 -2.95 -6.24 -1.85
CA LYS A 191 -2.41 -5.63 -3.07
C LYS A 191 -2.33 -6.64 -4.22
N GLY A 192 -2.02 -7.90 -3.94
CA GLY A 192 -1.95 -8.98 -4.94
C GLY A 192 -3.30 -9.34 -5.54
N HIS A 193 -4.34 -9.51 -4.72
CA HIS A 193 -5.69 -9.77 -5.21
C HIS A 193 -6.27 -8.60 -6.00
N ALA A 194 -5.99 -7.36 -5.57
CA ALA A 194 -6.39 -6.17 -6.31
C ALA A 194 -5.65 -6.06 -7.65
N LEU A 195 -4.35 -6.39 -7.70
CA LEU A 195 -3.57 -6.43 -8.94
C LEU A 195 -4.13 -7.46 -9.93
N ASP A 196 -4.58 -8.62 -9.46
CA ASP A 196 -5.22 -9.63 -10.29
C ASP A 196 -6.49 -9.09 -10.96
N GLN A 197 -7.30 -8.32 -10.23
CA GLN A 197 -8.49 -7.67 -10.80
C GLN A 197 -8.10 -6.61 -11.85
N VAL A 198 -7.11 -5.77 -11.56
CA VAL A 198 -6.62 -4.76 -12.52
C VAL A 198 -6.07 -5.45 -13.78
N ALA A 199 -5.22 -6.45 -13.64
CA ALA A 199 -4.64 -7.18 -14.77
C ALA A 199 -5.73 -7.76 -15.68
N LYS A 200 -6.77 -8.40 -15.12
CA LYS A 200 -7.91 -8.93 -15.88
C LYS A 200 -8.68 -7.84 -16.63
N ILE A 201 -8.92 -6.68 -16.00
CA ILE A 201 -9.62 -5.55 -16.62
C ILE A 201 -8.88 -5.07 -17.88
N ILE A 202 -7.55 -5.02 -17.83
CA ILE A 202 -6.72 -4.58 -18.96
C ILE A 202 -6.32 -5.70 -19.93
N GLY A 203 -6.84 -6.92 -19.72
CA GLY A 203 -6.67 -8.06 -20.64
C GLY A 203 -5.40 -8.89 -20.41
N TYR A 204 -4.78 -8.79 -19.24
CA TYR A 204 -3.59 -9.54 -18.85
C TYR A 204 -3.85 -10.48 -17.66
N SER A 205 -2.85 -11.27 -17.32
CA SER A 205 -2.82 -12.10 -16.12
C SER A 205 -1.66 -11.67 -15.22
N LEU A 206 -1.69 -12.12 -13.96
CA LEU A 206 -0.57 -11.88 -13.03
C LEU A 206 0.78 -12.40 -13.56
N LYS A 207 0.79 -13.42 -14.44
CA LYS A 207 2.02 -13.93 -15.07
C LYS A 207 2.71 -12.91 -15.96
N GLU A 208 1.97 -11.91 -16.42
CA GLU A 208 2.47 -10.80 -17.25
C GLU A 208 2.73 -9.53 -16.45
N CYS A 209 2.62 -9.63 -15.12
CA CYS A 209 2.93 -8.56 -14.19
C CYS A 209 4.34 -8.71 -13.61
N ILE A 210 5.04 -7.59 -13.48
CA ILE A 210 6.22 -7.44 -12.61
C ILE A 210 5.84 -6.55 -11.44
N ALA A 211 6.23 -6.94 -10.22
CA ALA A 211 5.87 -6.25 -9.00
C ALA A 211 7.11 -5.91 -8.15
N PHE A 212 7.07 -4.74 -7.48
CA PHE A 212 8.11 -4.24 -6.59
C PHE A 212 7.51 -3.88 -5.23
N GLY A 213 8.21 -4.24 -4.15
CA GLY A 213 7.74 -3.97 -2.80
C GLY A 213 8.81 -4.21 -1.73
N ASP A 214 8.52 -3.76 -0.50
CA ASP A 214 9.44 -3.85 0.64
C ASP A 214 8.74 -4.21 1.97
N GLY A 215 7.43 -4.05 2.08
CA GLY A 215 6.63 -4.34 3.28
C GLY A 215 5.97 -5.72 3.26
N MET A 216 5.49 -6.17 4.43
CA MET A 216 4.72 -7.41 4.52
C MET A 216 3.38 -7.34 3.77
N ASN A 217 2.82 -6.14 3.61
CA ASN A 217 1.63 -5.88 2.81
C ASN A 217 1.84 -6.07 1.29
N ASP A 218 3.09 -6.28 0.85
CA ASP A 218 3.44 -6.61 -0.54
C ASP A 218 3.54 -8.11 -0.81
N LEU A 219 3.44 -8.94 0.22
CA LEU A 219 3.68 -10.39 0.16
C LEU A 219 2.91 -11.06 -0.98
N GLU A 220 1.59 -10.86 -1.03
CA GLU A 220 0.73 -11.45 -2.04
C GLU A 220 1.03 -10.89 -3.43
N MET A 221 1.22 -9.57 -3.54
CA MET A 221 1.55 -8.93 -4.82
C MET A 221 2.85 -9.47 -5.41
N LEU A 222 3.88 -9.61 -4.61
CA LEU A 222 5.18 -10.13 -5.03
C LEU A 222 5.14 -11.62 -5.35
N SER A 223 4.47 -12.43 -4.53
CA SER A 223 4.41 -13.88 -4.70
C SER A 223 3.50 -14.33 -5.85
N MET A 224 2.43 -13.59 -6.13
CA MET A 224 1.44 -13.93 -7.16
C MET A 224 1.83 -13.42 -8.55
N SER A 225 2.66 -12.39 -8.65
CA SER A 225 3.09 -11.82 -9.93
C SER A 225 4.03 -12.74 -10.69
N GLY A 226 4.06 -12.63 -12.02
CA GLY A 226 4.98 -13.37 -12.87
C GLY A 226 6.45 -13.08 -12.54
N LYS A 227 6.74 -11.90 -12.00
CA LYS A 227 8.03 -11.54 -11.40
C LYS A 227 7.81 -10.61 -10.21
N GLY A 228 8.22 -11.05 -9.03
CA GLY A 228 8.33 -10.21 -7.84
C GLY A 228 9.79 -9.80 -7.63
N CYS A 229 10.00 -8.54 -7.26
CA CYS A 229 11.31 -7.98 -6.91
C CYS A 229 11.21 -7.33 -5.52
N ILE A 230 12.08 -7.75 -4.61
CA ILE A 230 12.14 -7.26 -3.24
C ILE A 230 13.19 -6.15 -3.16
N MET A 231 12.88 -5.05 -2.47
CA MET A 231 13.84 -3.99 -2.22
C MET A 231 14.94 -4.46 -1.26
N ARG A 232 16.19 -3.94 -1.42
CA ARG A 232 17.31 -4.28 -0.52
C ARG A 232 17.00 -4.03 0.94
N ASP A 233 16.31 -2.93 1.23
CA ASP A 233 16.03 -2.48 2.58
C ASP A 233 14.65 -2.96 3.10
N ALA A 234 14.04 -3.92 2.39
CA ALA A 234 12.76 -4.53 2.73
C ALA A 234 12.78 -5.23 4.10
N HIS A 235 11.59 -5.37 4.68
CA HIS A 235 11.37 -6.05 5.95
C HIS A 235 11.95 -7.47 5.92
N GLN A 236 12.72 -7.86 6.96
CA GLN A 236 13.40 -9.17 6.98
C GLN A 236 12.42 -10.34 6.88
N ARG A 237 11.27 -10.28 7.58
CA ARG A 237 10.21 -11.30 7.51
C ARG A 237 9.72 -11.52 6.07
N LEU A 238 9.61 -10.46 5.25
CA LEU A 238 9.24 -10.59 3.84
C LEU A 238 10.29 -11.36 3.04
N LYS A 239 11.57 -11.06 3.25
CA LYS A 239 12.68 -11.78 2.58
C LYS A 239 12.72 -13.25 2.98
N ASP A 240 12.46 -13.55 4.26
CA ASP A 240 12.43 -14.91 4.79
C ASP A 240 11.25 -15.72 4.21
N MET A 241 10.11 -15.08 3.97
CA MET A 241 8.94 -15.71 3.36
C MET A 241 9.06 -15.90 1.84
N LEU A 242 9.86 -15.05 1.17
CA LEU A 242 10.05 -15.07 -0.28
C LEU A 242 11.54 -15.24 -0.68
N PRO A 243 12.22 -16.29 -0.19
CA PRO A 243 13.67 -16.42 -0.32
C PRO A 243 14.16 -16.63 -1.76
N ASN A 244 13.27 -16.97 -2.69
CA ASN A 244 13.59 -17.20 -4.10
C ASN A 244 13.38 -15.98 -5.00
N LEU A 245 12.84 -14.88 -4.47
CA LEU A 245 12.66 -13.67 -5.25
C LEU A 245 13.96 -12.87 -5.34
N GLU A 246 14.11 -12.15 -6.45
CA GLU A 246 15.25 -11.28 -6.68
C GLU A 246 15.21 -10.09 -5.74
N VAL A 247 16.31 -9.85 -5.02
CA VAL A 247 16.51 -8.65 -4.21
C VAL A 247 17.26 -7.63 -5.08
N ILE A 248 16.64 -6.47 -5.28
CA ILE A 248 17.19 -5.36 -6.06
C ILE A 248 17.85 -4.31 -5.15
N GLY A 249 18.17 -3.12 -5.64
CA GLY A 249 18.78 -2.04 -4.86
C GLY A 249 17.82 -1.35 -3.88
N SER A 250 18.24 -0.18 -3.39
CA SER A 250 17.47 0.67 -2.49
C SER A 250 16.63 1.69 -3.27
N ASN A 251 15.52 2.15 -2.66
CA ASN A 251 14.76 3.29 -3.14
C ASN A 251 15.59 4.60 -3.12
N ALA A 252 16.57 4.71 -2.22
CA ALA A 252 17.51 5.83 -2.20
C ALA A 252 18.42 5.92 -3.45
N ASP A 253 18.59 4.79 -4.15
CA ASP A 253 19.42 4.67 -5.35
C ASP A 253 18.56 4.54 -6.63
N ASP A 254 17.30 4.90 -6.60
CA ASP A 254 16.36 4.74 -7.73
C ASP A 254 16.33 3.31 -8.32
N ALA A 255 16.42 2.28 -7.46
CA ALA A 255 16.56 0.89 -7.91
C ALA A 255 15.44 0.41 -8.83
N VAL A 256 14.20 0.80 -8.57
CA VAL A 256 13.05 0.41 -9.41
C VAL A 256 13.16 0.97 -10.82
N PRO A 257 13.34 2.29 -11.06
CA PRO A 257 13.48 2.81 -12.41
C PRO A 257 14.74 2.29 -13.12
N HIS A 258 15.87 2.07 -12.44
CA HIS A 258 17.04 1.43 -13.03
C HIS A 258 16.72 0.00 -13.51
N TYR A 259 16.05 -0.78 -12.68
CA TYR A 259 15.63 -2.14 -13.02
C TYR A 259 14.69 -2.16 -14.23
N LEU A 260 13.72 -1.26 -14.25
CA LEU A 260 12.75 -1.15 -15.34
C LEU A 260 13.41 -0.73 -16.65
N ARG A 261 14.35 0.24 -16.64
CA ARG A 261 15.10 0.63 -17.84
C ARG A 261 15.92 -0.53 -18.40
N LYS A 262 16.60 -1.26 -17.55
CA LYS A 262 17.34 -2.45 -17.98
C LYS A 262 16.44 -3.49 -18.63
N MET A 263 15.30 -3.77 -18.03
CA MET A 263 14.37 -4.80 -18.51
C MET A 263 13.63 -4.41 -19.79
N PHE A 264 13.12 -3.18 -19.89
CA PHE A 264 12.26 -2.76 -20.98
C PHE A 264 12.97 -1.94 -22.07
N LEU A 265 14.06 -1.25 -21.72
CA LEU A 265 14.77 -0.35 -22.64
C LEU A 265 16.12 -0.90 -23.06
N GLY A 266 16.63 -1.93 -22.38
CA GLY A 266 17.94 -2.52 -22.66
C GLY A 266 19.13 -1.60 -22.33
N THR A 267 18.92 -0.59 -21.49
CA THR A 267 19.95 0.41 -21.12
C THR A 267 20.01 0.60 -19.62
N ASP A 268 21.21 0.61 -19.06
CA ASP A 268 21.53 1.08 -17.70
C ASP A 268 21.91 2.57 -17.69
N LYS A 269 21.58 3.33 -18.74
CA LYS A 269 21.98 4.74 -18.89
C LYS A 269 20.81 5.68 -18.75
#